data_769d35994f24a4f1ae2a08d872b1dbac
#
_entry.id   769d35994f24a4f1ae2a08d872b1dbac
#
_cell.length_a   1.000
_cell.length_b   1.000
_cell.length_c   1.000
_cell.angle_alpha   90.00
_cell.angle_beta   90.00
_cell.angle_gamma   90.00
#
_symmetry.space_group_name_H-M   'P 1'
#
loop_
_entity.id
_entity.type
_entity.pdbx_description
1 polymer ?
#
loop_
_entity_poly.entity_id
_entity_poly.type
_entity_poly.pdbx_seq_one_letter_code
_entity_poly.pdbx_strand_id
1 'polypeptide(L)'
;MKTDSIFYNIFQEFPFVFFALLGIPADATNQYQFTSQKIKQLAFRLDGLFLPIVEDAQLPFYIVEVQFQPDPNLYYRLFAELFIYLKQYQPPHPWQLVVIYPNRQTERENSLHFQEMLELPKITRIYLNELSTPETGSLPIKLLKLVIEPENTASDLAVDLARQAQTEISDTTVRESFINLLETIIVYKLPQKTREEVAAMFSLSDLKQTR
;
A
#
# COMPACT_ATOMS: atom_id res chain seq x y z
N MET A 1 -14.76 -6.28 3.70
CA MET A 1 -13.94 -5.23 3.06
C MET A 1 -12.77 -5.96 2.42
N LYS A 2 -12.47 -5.69 1.18
CA LYS A 2 -11.35 -6.36 0.51
C LYS A 2 -10.05 -5.68 0.94
N THR A 3 -8.98 -6.44 1.10
CA THR A 3 -7.65 -5.93 1.46
C THR A 3 -7.19 -4.82 0.53
N ASP A 4 -7.55 -4.91 -0.76
CA ASP A 4 -7.33 -3.87 -1.77
C ASP A 4 -7.84 -2.49 -1.31
N SER A 5 -9.02 -2.44 -0.65
CA SER A 5 -9.58 -1.18 -0.13
C SER A 5 -8.74 -0.59 1.02
N ILE A 6 -8.11 -1.44 1.84
CA ILE A 6 -7.20 -0.98 2.91
C ILE A 6 -5.98 -0.31 2.29
N PHE A 7 -5.35 -0.96 1.31
CA PHE A 7 -4.19 -0.41 0.61
C PHE A 7 -4.54 0.85 -0.17
N TYR A 8 -5.71 0.88 -0.81
CA TYR A 8 -6.18 2.08 -1.47
C TYR A 8 -6.26 3.26 -0.49
N ASN A 9 -6.86 3.06 0.69
CA ASN A 9 -6.95 4.10 1.72
C ASN A 9 -5.55 4.49 2.24
N ILE A 10 -4.67 3.50 2.49
CA ILE A 10 -3.29 3.77 2.92
C ILE A 10 -2.58 4.68 1.91
N PHE A 11 -2.63 4.35 0.63
CA PHE A 11 -1.92 5.12 -0.39
C PHE A 11 -2.57 6.46 -0.71
N GLN A 12 -3.88 6.58 -0.51
CA GLN A 12 -4.60 7.84 -0.68
C GLN A 12 -4.31 8.84 0.45
N GLU A 13 -4.31 8.38 1.70
CA GLU A 13 -4.06 9.22 2.87
C GLU A 13 -2.58 9.41 3.17
N PHE A 14 -1.78 8.37 2.92
CA PHE A 14 -0.35 8.31 3.21
C PHE A 14 0.46 7.82 2.00
N PRO A 15 0.54 8.58 0.89
CA PRO A 15 1.21 8.14 -0.33
C PRO A 15 2.71 7.86 -0.13
N PHE A 16 3.36 8.46 0.88
CA PHE A 16 4.75 8.18 1.24
C PHE A 16 5.00 6.72 1.65
N VAL A 17 3.95 6.00 2.11
CA VAL A 17 4.04 4.57 2.44
C VAL A 17 4.38 3.73 1.21
N PHE A 18 3.80 4.06 0.06
CA PHE A 18 4.13 3.42 -1.20
C PHE A 18 5.60 3.66 -1.60
N PHE A 19 6.08 4.90 -1.52
CA PHE A 19 7.46 5.23 -1.88
C PHE A 19 8.46 4.60 -0.92
N ALA A 20 8.12 4.45 0.36
CA ALA A 20 8.93 3.71 1.32
C ALA A 20 9.11 2.23 0.95
N LEU A 21 8.10 1.57 0.37
CA LEU A 21 8.22 0.20 -0.15
C LEU A 21 9.27 0.08 -1.26
N LEU A 22 9.41 1.13 -2.05
CA LEU A 22 10.38 1.18 -3.16
C LEU A 22 11.76 1.68 -2.72
N GLY A 23 11.94 2.01 -1.43
CA GLY A 23 13.17 2.62 -0.92
C GLY A 23 13.40 4.05 -1.45
N ILE A 24 12.34 4.74 -1.90
CA ILE A 24 12.39 6.10 -2.42
C ILE A 24 12.12 7.08 -1.26
N PRO A 25 12.88 8.18 -1.15
CA PRO A 25 12.69 9.17 -0.09
C PRO A 25 11.28 9.79 -0.09
N ALA A 26 10.78 10.12 1.11
CA ALA A 26 9.40 10.61 1.30
C ALA A 26 9.11 11.95 0.60
N ASP A 27 10.13 12.79 0.37
CA ASP A 27 9.99 14.06 -0.36
C ASP A 27 9.61 13.88 -1.84
N ALA A 28 9.95 12.73 -2.44
CA ALA A 28 9.50 12.38 -3.78
C ALA A 28 7.97 12.33 -3.89
N THR A 29 7.27 12.03 -2.78
CA THR A 29 5.80 11.97 -2.73
C THR A 29 5.14 13.25 -3.23
N ASN A 30 5.74 14.40 -2.96
CA ASN A 30 5.21 15.71 -3.36
C ASN A 30 5.14 15.91 -4.88
N GLN A 31 5.77 15.03 -5.64
CA GLN A 31 5.78 15.06 -7.11
C GLN A 31 4.66 14.22 -7.74
N TYR A 32 3.86 13.51 -6.91
CA TYR A 32 2.85 12.57 -7.35
C TYR A 32 1.48 12.83 -6.74
N GLN A 33 0.45 12.43 -7.47
CA GLN A 33 -0.89 12.23 -6.93
C GLN A 33 -1.30 10.77 -7.05
N PHE A 34 -1.95 10.24 -6.03
CA PHE A 34 -2.57 8.91 -6.08
C PHE A 34 -4.01 9.02 -6.59
N THR A 35 -4.38 8.17 -7.54
CA THR A 35 -5.74 8.16 -8.11
C THR A 35 -6.11 6.77 -8.61
N SER A 36 -7.37 6.59 -8.98
CA SER A 36 -7.86 5.44 -9.73
C SER A 36 -8.44 5.88 -11.08
N GLN A 37 -8.21 5.12 -12.12
CA GLN A 37 -8.63 5.47 -13.47
C GLN A 37 -9.48 4.37 -14.11
N LYS A 38 -10.67 4.75 -14.63
CA LYS A 38 -11.50 3.83 -15.40
C LYS A 38 -11.02 3.73 -16.84
N ILE A 39 -10.85 2.52 -17.33
CA ILE A 39 -10.52 2.25 -18.73
C ILE A 39 -11.83 2.07 -19.49
N LYS A 40 -12.17 3.04 -20.35
CA LYS A 40 -13.51 3.21 -20.92
C LYS A 40 -13.99 2.09 -21.85
N GLN A 41 -13.12 1.22 -22.41
CA GLN A 41 -13.52 0.30 -23.48
C GLN A 41 -13.80 -1.15 -23.06
N LEU A 42 -13.37 -1.60 -21.87
CA LEU A 42 -13.46 -3.01 -21.46
C LEU A 42 -13.89 -3.22 -20.00
N ALA A 43 -14.48 -2.25 -19.33
CA ALA A 43 -14.83 -2.29 -17.90
C ALA A 43 -13.61 -2.58 -16.97
N PHE A 44 -12.38 -2.35 -17.43
CA PHE A 44 -11.18 -2.42 -16.62
C PHE A 44 -11.01 -1.15 -15.77
N ARG A 45 -10.46 -1.31 -14.60
CA ARG A 45 -10.16 -0.21 -13.69
C ARG A 45 -8.78 -0.44 -13.07
N LEU A 46 -7.88 0.52 -13.27
CA LEU A 46 -6.64 0.59 -12.51
C LEU A 46 -6.97 1.10 -11.10
N ASP A 47 -6.85 0.25 -10.10
CA ASP A 47 -7.21 0.58 -8.73
C ASP A 47 -6.18 1.46 -8.03
N GLY A 48 -4.90 1.36 -8.41
CA GLY A 48 -3.82 2.18 -7.90
C GLY A 48 -2.98 2.81 -9.00
N LEU A 49 -2.97 4.13 -9.08
CA LEU A 49 -2.20 4.87 -10.06
C LEU A 49 -1.56 6.11 -9.40
N PHE A 50 -0.22 6.16 -9.40
CA PHE A 50 0.52 7.35 -9.02
C PHE A 50 0.97 8.08 -10.28
N LEU A 51 0.45 9.29 -10.47
CA LEU A 51 0.77 10.15 -11.61
C LEU A 51 1.69 11.29 -11.17
N PRO A 52 2.79 11.58 -11.91
CA PRO A 52 3.54 12.80 -11.72
C PRO A 52 2.64 14.03 -11.89
N ILE A 53 2.81 15.01 -11.02
CA ILE A 53 2.11 16.32 -11.09
C ILE A 53 3.05 17.44 -11.51
N VAL A 54 4.32 17.12 -11.75
CA VAL A 54 5.35 18.04 -12.24
C VAL A 54 5.72 17.69 -13.67
N GLU A 55 6.13 18.71 -14.45
CA GLU A 55 6.56 18.55 -15.85
C GLU A 55 8.01 18.01 -15.93
N ASP A 56 8.24 16.81 -15.40
CA ASP A 56 9.50 16.10 -15.54
C ASP A 56 9.26 14.75 -16.26
N ALA A 57 9.59 14.70 -17.54
CA ALA A 57 9.42 13.51 -18.37
C ALA A 57 10.29 12.31 -17.96
N GLN A 58 11.22 12.48 -17.03
CA GLN A 58 12.04 11.39 -16.46
C GLN A 58 11.31 10.65 -15.35
N LEU A 59 10.36 11.29 -14.66
CA LEU A 59 9.61 10.69 -13.58
C LEU A 59 8.62 9.64 -14.11
N PRO A 60 8.67 8.39 -13.64
CA PRO A 60 7.71 7.37 -14.05
C PRO A 60 6.35 7.59 -13.38
N PHE A 61 5.27 7.23 -14.06
CA PHE A 61 4.03 6.93 -13.36
C PHE A 61 4.04 5.46 -12.90
N TYR A 62 3.34 5.18 -11.78
CA TYR A 62 3.28 3.84 -11.23
C TYR A 62 1.86 3.30 -11.31
N ILE A 63 1.74 2.06 -11.83
CA ILE A 63 0.54 1.24 -11.68
C ILE A 63 0.80 0.31 -10.51
N VAL A 64 -0.11 0.29 -9.54
CA VAL A 64 0.01 -0.51 -8.33
C VAL A 64 -1.14 -1.50 -8.25
N GLU A 65 -0.80 -2.76 -8.11
CA GLU A 65 -1.76 -3.84 -7.86
C GLU A 65 -1.47 -4.50 -6.52
N VAL A 66 -2.51 -4.74 -5.74
CA VAL A 66 -2.44 -5.42 -4.44
C VAL A 66 -3.13 -6.77 -4.55
N GLN A 67 -2.36 -7.86 -4.50
CA GLN A 67 -2.85 -9.20 -4.77
C GLN A 67 -2.71 -10.11 -3.54
N PHE A 68 -3.79 -10.26 -2.77
CA PHE A 68 -3.82 -11.09 -1.56
C PHE A 68 -4.43 -12.47 -1.78
N GLN A 69 -5.03 -12.72 -2.94
CA GLN A 69 -5.56 -14.04 -3.31
C GLN A 69 -4.80 -14.56 -4.53
N PRO A 70 -4.52 -15.87 -4.61
CA PRO A 70 -3.90 -16.46 -5.79
C PRO A 70 -4.80 -16.24 -7.02
N ASP A 71 -4.27 -15.60 -8.06
CA ASP A 71 -4.95 -15.37 -9.34
C ASP A 71 -4.05 -15.73 -10.51
N PRO A 72 -4.30 -16.84 -11.23
CA PRO A 72 -3.50 -17.24 -12.39
C PRO A 72 -3.65 -16.29 -13.59
N ASN A 73 -4.67 -15.43 -13.59
CA ASN A 73 -4.93 -14.48 -14.66
C ASN A 73 -4.41 -13.06 -14.36
N LEU A 74 -3.77 -12.85 -13.21
CA LEU A 74 -3.33 -11.53 -12.76
C LEU A 74 -2.51 -10.81 -13.84
N TYR A 75 -1.45 -11.44 -14.33
CA TYR A 75 -0.55 -10.79 -15.31
C TYR A 75 -1.20 -10.60 -16.68
N TYR A 76 -2.13 -11.47 -17.08
CA TYR A 76 -2.93 -11.24 -18.29
C TYR A 76 -3.75 -9.96 -18.16
N ARG A 77 -4.38 -9.75 -17.02
CA ARG A 77 -5.20 -8.57 -16.73
C ARG A 77 -4.31 -7.32 -16.63
N LEU A 78 -3.25 -7.36 -15.82
CA LEU A 78 -2.38 -6.21 -15.57
C LEU A 78 -1.71 -5.69 -16.85
N PHE A 79 -1.17 -6.58 -17.68
CA PHE A 79 -0.54 -6.15 -18.93
C PHE A 79 -1.56 -5.64 -19.93
N ALA A 80 -2.76 -6.25 -20.00
CA ALA A 80 -3.83 -5.73 -20.82
C ALA A 80 -4.24 -4.31 -20.37
N GLU A 81 -4.43 -4.10 -19.08
CA GLU A 81 -4.76 -2.80 -18.49
C GLU A 81 -3.69 -1.75 -18.75
N LEU A 82 -2.40 -2.10 -18.53
CA LEU A 82 -1.27 -1.23 -18.82
C LEU A 82 -1.26 -0.77 -20.29
N PHE A 83 -1.34 -1.72 -21.25
CA PHE A 83 -1.24 -1.35 -22.66
C PHE A 83 -2.46 -0.60 -23.18
N ILE A 84 -3.66 -0.91 -22.65
CA ILE A 84 -4.86 -0.13 -22.97
C ILE A 84 -4.74 1.29 -22.40
N TYR A 85 -4.25 1.43 -21.16
CA TYR A 85 -4.01 2.74 -20.55
C TYR A 85 -3.01 3.57 -21.38
N LEU A 86 -1.86 2.98 -21.76
CA LEU A 86 -0.86 3.64 -22.61
C LEU A 86 -1.45 4.07 -23.95
N LYS A 87 -2.24 3.21 -24.61
CA LYS A 87 -2.91 3.53 -25.87
C LYS A 87 -3.91 4.68 -25.71
N GLN A 88 -4.68 4.67 -24.62
CA GLN A 88 -5.78 5.61 -24.43
C GLN A 88 -5.32 7.00 -23.99
N TYR A 89 -4.33 7.07 -23.10
CA TYR A 89 -3.92 8.32 -22.45
C TYR A 89 -2.57 8.86 -22.95
N GLN A 90 -1.69 8.02 -23.51
CA GLN A 90 -0.36 8.39 -24.02
C GLN A 90 0.40 9.33 -23.07
N PRO A 91 0.54 8.95 -21.76
CA PRO A 91 1.16 9.83 -20.78
C PRO A 91 2.60 10.15 -21.18
N PRO A 92 3.09 11.40 -20.98
CA PRO A 92 4.44 11.82 -21.37
C PRO A 92 5.51 11.34 -20.37
N HIS A 93 5.26 10.26 -19.63
CA HIS A 93 6.09 9.72 -18.59
C HIS A 93 6.37 8.23 -18.82
N PRO A 94 7.56 7.70 -18.44
CA PRO A 94 7.80 6.27 -18.41
C PRO A 94 6.89 5.59 -17.37
N TRP A 95 6.61 4.31 -17.53
CA TRP A 95 5.78 3.55 -16.62
C TRP A 95 6.61 2.64 -15.72
N GLN A 96 6.09 2.37 -14.53
CA GLN A 96 6.51 1.33 -13.60
C GLN A 96 5.28 0.53 -13.15
N LEU A 97 5.41 -0.79 -13.04
CA LEU A 97 4.38 -1.66 -12.50
C LEU A 97 4.85 -2.24 -11.17
N VAL A 98 4.05 -2.08 -10.13
CA VAL A 98 4.34 -2.59 -8.79
C VAL A 98 3.24 -3.55 -8.37
N VAL A 99 3.60 -4.78 -8.05
CA VAL A 99 2.67 -5.80 -7.51
C VAL A 99 3.05 -6.11 -6.07
N ILE A 100 2.08 -5.98 -5.17
CA ILE A 100 2.26 -6.19 -3.73
C ILE A 100 1.53 -7.47 -3.33
N TYR A 101 2.29 -8.42 -2.80
CA TYR A 101 1.81 -9.71 -2.30
C TYR A 101 2.03 -9.83 -0.79
N PRO A 102 1.19 -10.57 -0.05
CA PRO A 102 1.47 -10.93 1.33
C PRO A 102 2.73 -11.79 1.45
N ASN A 103 2.92 -12.73 0.51
CA ASN A 103 4.07 -13.65 0.44
C ASN A 103 4.19 -14.24 -0.97
N ARG A 104 5.32 -14.93 -1.25
CA ARG A 104 5.58 -15.56 -2.56
C ARG A 104 4.59 -16.66 -2.93
N GLN A 105 3.98 -17.34 -1.95
CA GLN A 105 3.02 -18.41 -2.22
C GLN A 105 1.71 -17.92 -2.83
N THR A 106 1.41 -16.64 -2.69
CA THR A 106 0.22 -16.01 -3.29
C THR A 106 0.39 -15.76 -4.78
N GLU A 107 1.62 -15.49 -5.23
CA GLU A 107 1.90 -15.24 -6.64
C GLU A 107 1.61 -16.47 -7.51
N ARG A 108 1.04 -16.23 -8.68
CA ARG A 108 0.86 -17.22 -9.76
C ARG A 108 1.53 -16.68 -11.01
N GLU A 109 2.82 -16.95 -11.10
CA GLU A 109 3.64 -16.54 -12.23
C GLU A 109 3.25 -17.32 -13.49
N ASN A 110 3.04 -16.62 -14.60
CA ASN A 110 2.85 -17.23 -15.90
C ASN A 110 4.11 -17.01 -16.75
N SER A 111 5.09 -17.88 -16.55
CA SER A 111 6.37 -17.80 -17.25
C SER A 111 6.24 -18.04 -18.75
N LEU A 112 5.23 -18.79 -19.20
CA LEU A 112 5.05 -19.13 -20.63
C LEU A 112 4.90 -17.90 -21.53
N HIS A 113 4.16 -16.86 -21.05
CA HIS A 113 3.86 -15.69 -21.87
C HIS A 113 4.53 -14.40 -21.39
N PHE A 114 4.97 -14.35 -20.13
CA PHE A 114 5.37 -13.09 -19.48
C PHE A 114 6.75 -13.13 -18.84
N GLN A 115 7.52 -14.18 -19.04
CA GLN A 115 8.85 -14.32 -18.40
C GLN A 115 9.72 -13.09 -18.66
N GLU A 116 9.91 -12.72 -19.93
CA GLU A 116 10.76 -11.58 -20.30
C GLU A 116 10.21 -10.25 -19.76
N MET A 117 8.88 -10.11 -19.69
CA MET A 117 8.25 -8.92 -19.12
C MET A 117 8.45 -8.84 -17.61
N LEU A 118 8.34 -9.96 -16.90
CA LEU A 118 8.53 -10.05 -15.46
C LEU A 118 9.98 -9.82 -15.02
N GLU A 119 10.93 -10.01 -15.92
CA GLU A 119 12.36 -9.71 -15.73
C GLU A 119 12.72 -8.25 -16.01
N LEU A 120 11.80 -7.45 -16.58
CA LEU A 120 12.06 -6.04 -16.83
C LEU A 120 12.26 -5.25 -15.52
N PRO A 121 13.24 -4.33 -15.47
CA PRO A 121 13.44 -3.44 -14.31
C PRO A 121 12.27 -2.47 -14.07
N LYS A 122 11.29 -2.47 -14.96
CA LYS A 122 10.03 -1.71 -14.83
C LYS A 122 8.96 -2.43 -14.03
N ILE A 123 9.20 -3.69 -13.63
CA ILE A 123 8.25 -4.50 -12.88
C ILE A 123 8.85 -4.85 -11.53
N THR A 124 8.24 -4.34 -10.48
CA THR A 124 8.65 -4.59 -9.09
C THR A 124 7.62 -5.48 -8.41
N ARG A 125 8.07 -6.61 -7.87
CA ARG A 125 7.25 -7.52 -7.06
C ARG A 125 7.70 -7.42 -5.61
N ILE A 126 6.77 -7.02 -4.74
CA ILE A 126 7.03 -6.81 -3.31
C ILE A 126 6.28 -7.88 -2.52
N TYR A 127 7.00 -8.59 -1.64
CA TYR A 127 6.44 -9.58 -0.73
C TYR A 127 6.53 -9.03 0.69
N LEU A 128 5.37 -8.71 1.29
CA LEU A 128 5.32 -8.00 2.57
C LEU A 128 6.00 -8.76 3.71
N ASN A 129 5.92 -10.10 3.69
CA ASN A 129 6.58 -10.94 4.69
C ASN A 129 8.13 -10.94 4.60
N GLU A 130 8.69 -10.50 3.47
CA GLU A 130 10.14 -10.42 3.24
C GLU A 130 10.72 -9.04 3.53
N LEU A 131 9.86 -8.04 3.78
CA LEU A 131 10.32 -6.71 4.15
C LEU A 131 11.10 -6.80 5.47
N SER A 132 12.37 -6.42 5.45
CA SER A 132 13.15 -6.25 6.68
C SER A 132 12.50 -5.16 7.53
N THR A 133 12.24 -5.47 8.79
CA THR A 133 11.98 -4.46 9.82
C THR A 133 13.30 -4.24 10.53
N PRO A 134 14.00 -3.13 10.30
CA PRO A 134 15.03 -2.70 11.25
C PRO A 134 14.38 -2.64 12.64
N GLU A 135 15.15 -2.90 13.70
CA GLU A 135 14.66 -2.75 15.09
C GLU A 135 14.06 -1.35 15.33
N THR A 136 14.53 -0.37 14.56
CA THR A 136 14.01 1.00 14.45
C THR A 136 13.17 1.21 13.17
N GLY A 137 12.46 0.18 12.70
CA GLY A 137 11.77 0.20 11.40
C GLY A 137 10.84 1.39 11.23
N SER A 138 10.89 2.00 10.04
CA SER A 138 10.07 3.16 9.72
C SER A 138 8.58 2.85 9.90
N LEU A 139 7.85 3.79 10.45
CA LEU A 139 6.41 3.73 10.70
C LEU A 139 5.61 3.24 9.45
N PRO A 140 5.91 3.71 8.20
CA PRO A 140 5.26 3.23 6.99
C PRO A 140 5.37 1.71 6.77
N ILE A 141 6.55 1.14 6.94
CA ILE A 141 6.78 -0.30 6.71
C ILE A 141 6.06 -1.14 7.78
N LYS A 142 6.10 -0.70 9.03
CA LYS A 142 5.38 -1.37 10.13
C LYS A 142 3.86 -1.33 9.91
N LEU A 143 3.31 -0.20 9.41
CA LEU A 143 1.89 -0.09 9.07
C LEU A 143 1.48 -1.14 8.02
N LEU A 144 2.29 -1.33 6.97
CA LEU A 144 2.01 -2.34 5.96
C LEU A 144 2.11 -3.76 6.52
N LYS A 145 3.07 -4.01 7.42
CA LYS A 145 3.18 -5.30 8.10
C LYS A 145 1.98 -5.60 9.00
N LEU A 146 1.36 -4.58 9.61
CA LEU A 146 0.14 -4.77 10.39
C LEU A 146 -0.97 -5.43 9.56
N VAL A 147 -1.04 -5.16 8.24
CA VAL A 147 -2.06 -5.76 7.37
C VAL A 147 -1.91 -7.28 7.27
N ILE A 148 -0.67 -7.80 7.31
CA ILE A 148 -0.39 -9.25 7.24
C ILE A 148 -0.14 -9.89 8.61
N GLU A 149 -0.09 -9.09 9.69
CA GLU A 149 0.16 -9.57 11.06
C GLU A 149 -0.91 -10.59 11.50
N PRO A 150 -0.56 -11.67 12.20
CA PRO A 150 -1.54 -12.58 12.80
C PRO A 150 -2.50 -11.86 13.76
N GLU A 151 -3.75 -12.34 13.84
CA GLU A 151 -4.80 -11.73 14.68
C GLU A 151 -4.42 -11.60 16.15
N ASN A 152 -3.72 -12.61 16.68
CA ASN A 152 -3.31 -12.65 18.09
C ASN A 152 -2.26 -11.61 18.48
N THR A 153 -1.47 -11.10 17.54
CA THR A 153 -0.41 -10.09 17.75
C THR A 153 -0.74 -8.74 17.14
N ALA A 154 -1.74 -8.69 16.26
CA ALA A 154 -2.10 -7.46 15.54
C ALA A 154 -2.51 -6.30 16.46
N SER A 155 -3.21 -6.60 17.57
CA SER A 155 -3.62 -5.59 18.54
C SER A 155 -2.42 -4.92 19.21
N ASP A 156 -1.44 -5.71 19.66
CA ASP A 156 -0.25 -5.21 20.34
C ASP A 156 0.60 -4.38 19.39
N LEU A 157 0.80 -4.86 18.15
CA LEU A 157 1.52 -4.12 17.12
C LEU A 157 0.82 -2.78 16.80
N ALA A 158 -0.51 -2.75 16.71
CA ALA A 158 -1.24 -1.53 16.42
C ALA A 158 -1.10 -0.49 17.55
N VAL A 159 -1.15 -0.93 18.82
CA VAL A 159 -0.93 -0.06 19.98
C VAL A 159 0.50 0.50 19.98
N ASP A 160 1.50 -0.32 19.67
CA ASP A 160 2.88 0.13 19.56
C ASP A 160 3.08 1.13 18.42
N LEU A 161 2.42 0.91 17.28
CA LEU A 161 2.41 1.86 16.17
C LEU A 161 1.75 3.18 16.52
N ALA A 162 0.64 3.16 17.26
CA ALA A 162 -0.02 4.38 17.73
C ALA A 162 0.90 5.17 18.67
N ARG A 163 1.61 4.49 19.59
CA ARG A 163 2.59 5.12 20.49
C ARG A 163 3.77 5.70 19.71
N GLN A 164 4.28 4.98 18.72
CA GLN A 164 5.37 5.47 17.84
C GLN A 164 4.90 6.69 17.04
N ALA A 165 3.67 6.69 16.52
CA ALA A 165 3.10 7.84 15.80
C ALA A 165 3.00 9.10 16.65
N GLN A 166 2.72 8.97 17.95
CA GLN A 166 2.71 10.11 18.89
C GLN A 166 4.07 10.79 19.02
N THR A 167 5.16 10.03 18.88
CA THR A 167 6.53 10.56 19.00
C THR A 167 7.10 11.04 17.67
N GLU A 168 6.74 10.39 16.56
CA GLU A 168 7.34 10.67 15.24
C GLU A 168 6.51 11.62 14.38
N ILE A 169 5.18 11.66 14.56
CA ILE A 169 4.30 12.52 13.76
C ILE A 169 3.98 13.78 14.56
N SER A 170 4.60 14.89 14.21
CA SER A 170 4.40 16.18 14.88
C SER A 170 3.07 16.86 14.54
N ASP A 171 2.58 16.68 13.30
CA ASP A 171 1.29 17.22 12.86
C ASP A 171 0.12 16.43 13.49
N THR A 172 -0.71 17.10 14.25
CA THR A 172 -1.82 16.49 15.00
C THR A 172 -2.87 15.88 14.05
N THR A 173 -3.18 16.56 12.94
CA THR A 173 -4.17 16.07 11.98
C THR A 173 -3.69 14.81 11.28
N VAL A 174 -2.43 14.79 10.86
CA VAL A 174 -1.81 13.61 10.23
C VAL A 174 -1.75 12.45 11.23
N ARG A 175 -1.41 12.74 12.49
CA ARG A 175 -1.37 11.73 13.56
C ARG A 175 -2.74 11.11 13.85
N GLU A 176 -3.79 11.94 13.96
CA GLU A 176 -5.17 11.48 14.14
C GLU A 176 -5.62 10.61 12.96
N SER A 177 -5.35 11.02 11.72
CA SER A 177 -5.64 10.24 10.52
C SER A 177 -4.90 8.89 10.55
N PHE A 178 -3.65 8.88 11.00
CA PHE A 178 -2.88 7.64 11.13
C PHE A 178 -3.48 6.69 12.18
N ILE A 179 -3.91 7.20 13.34
CA ILE A 179 -4.57 6.40 14.39
C ILE A 179 -5.89 5.84 13.87
N ASN A 180 -6.71 6.65 13.20
CA ASN A 180 -7.97 6.21 12.58
C ASN A 180 -7.75 5.09 11.55
N LEU A 181 -6.64 5.15 10.80
CA LEU A 181 -6.26 4.09 9.87
C LEU A 181 -5.89 2.80 10.60
N LEU A 182 -5.12 2.87 11.70
CA LEU A 182 -4.81 1.72 12.55
C LEU A 182 -6.09 1.08 13.10
N GLU A 183 -7.03 1.88 13.61
CA GLU A 183 -8.34 1.41 14.08
C GLU A 183 -9.09 0.68 12.96
N THR A 184 -9.12 1.26 11.76
CA THR A 184 -9.78 0.65 10.59
C THR A 184 -9.17 -0.71 10.24
N ILE A 185 -7.84 -0.83 10.25
CA ILE A 185 -7.15 -2.10 9.99
C ILE A 185 -7.51 -3.13 11.08
N ILE A 186 -7.49 -2.74 12.35
CA ILE A 186 -7.80 -3.64 13.47
C ILE A 186 -9.26 -4.10 13.46
N VAL A 187 -10.21 -3.20 13.22
CA VAL A 187 -11.63 -3.58 13.07
C VAL A 187 -11.81 -4.60 11.93
N TYR A 188 -11.09 -4.43 10.84
CA TYR A 188 -11.13 -5.39 9.74
C TYR A 188 -10.52 -6.75 10.10
N LYS A 189 -9.39 -6.76 10.82
CA LYS A 189 -8.67 -7.98 11.22
C LYS A 189 -9.36 -8.75 12.34
N LEU A 190 -10.02 -8.04 13.23
CA LEU A 190 -10.66 -8.58 14.43
C LEU A 190 -12.18 -8.35 14.41
N PRO A 191 -12.91 -9.03 13.49
CA PRO A 191 -14.34 -8.78 13.30
C PRO A 191 -15.20 -9.15 14.53
N GLN A 192 -14.64 -9.86 15.50
CA GLN A 192 -15.26 -10.18 16.80
C GLN A 192 -15.22 -9.00 17.79
N LYS A 193 -14.40 -7.97 17.55
CA LYS A 193 -14.33 -6.75 18.39
C LYS A 193 -15.26 -5.68 17.86
N THR A 194 -15.89 -4.95 18.76
CA THR A 194 -16.66 -3.75 18.39
C THR A 194 -15.71 -2.58 18.09
N ARG A 195 -16.24 -1.56 17.40
CA ARG A 195 -15.46 -0.33 17.16
C ARG A 195 -15.09 0.38 18.46
N GLU A 196 -15.98 0.36 19.44
CA GLU A 196 -15.75 0.95 20.77
C GLU A 196 -14.62 0.23 21.51
N GLU A 197 -14.57 -1.10 21.45
CA GLU A 197 -13.50 -1.89 22.05
C GLU A 197 -12.15 -1.61 21.37
N VAL A 198 -12.14 -1.44 20.05
CA VAL A 198 -10.93 -1.10 19.31
C VAL A 198 -10.48 0.32 19.65
N ALA A 199 -11.36 1.32 19.63
CA ALA A 199 -11.04 2.70 20.00
C ALA A 199 -10.50 2.80 21.45
N ALA A 200 -11.06 2.02 22.38
CA ALA A 200 -10.60 1.97 23.77
C ALA A 200 -9.15 1.44 23.90
N MET A 201 -8.68 0.58 22.98
CA MET A 201 -7.29 0.08 22.99
C MET A 201 -6.29 1.21 22.73
N PHE A 202 -6.63 2.16 21.86
CA PHE A 202 -5.78 3.31 21.53
C PHE A 202 -5.85 4.40 22.60
N SER A 203 -7.01 4.63 23.20
CA SER A 203 -7.18 5.58 24.31
C SER A 203 -6.42 5.16 25.58
N LEU A 204 -6.32 3.85 25.87
CA LEU A 204 -5.54 3.32 27.00
C LEU A 204 -4.03 3.50 26.81
N SER A 205 -3.54 3.65 25.56
CA SER A 205 -2.13 3.96 25.29
C SER A 205 -1.75 5.38 25.74
N ASP A 206 -2.70 6.33 25.69
CA ASP A 206 -2.49 7.72 26.13
C ASP A 206 -2.40 7.85 27.66
N LEU A 207 -3.19 7.04 28.38
CA LEU A 207 -3.26 7.09 29.84
C LEU A 207 -2.00 6.52 30.56
N LYS A 208 -1.21 5.68 29.88
CA LYS A 208 0.04 5.14 30.44
C LYS A 208 1.25 6.07 30.33
N GLN A 209 1.15 7.17 29.61
CA GLN A 209 2.21 8.19 29.49
C GLN A 209 2.12 9.31 30.52
N THR A 210 1.10 9.32 31.37
CA THR A 210 0.88 10.37 32.40
C THR A 210 1.35 9.92 33.79
N ARG A 211 2.36 9.06 33.89
CA ARG A 211 3.02 8.73 35.16
C ARG A 211 4.53 8.74 35.05
#